data_26daf4f55122d15b0d954957acfa3009
#
_entry.id   26daf4f55122d15b0d954957acfa3009
#
_cell.length_a   1.000
_cell.length_b   1.000
_cell.length_c   1.000
_cell.angle_alpha   90.00
_cell.angle_beta   90.00
_cell.angle_gamma   90.00
#
_symmetry.space_group_name_H-M   'P 1'
#
loop_
_entity.id
_entity.type
_entity.pdbx_description
1 polymer ?
#
loop_
_entity_poly.entity_id
_entity_poly.type
_entity_poly.pdbx_seq_one_letter_code
_entity_poly.pdbx_strand_id
1 'polypeptide(L)'
;MKTDRPAAPKTACTFWQAVILLALALLIILCGNLALHLNTALTLLLSAFVSSIFAVLTGTRWERIEAEISAGLSKISVPLVMFLEMGVLIGAWVASGTIPSMIYYGLQVISPRYFLPSACLISAAISAAIGSSFGTVTTVGVALAGIGTGLNVPLVLTAGAIVTGAWSGNTLSPLSDSSVMLCGLCEEPMSEHIRYTMYTTVPSFLLSLCYFFLIGGNGFGEAGWEADRELILQGLSDHFTIHPLTMLPVLLIFVLTYCRKPVIPVFAASIALSAALACLLQGETLPSVMQALSGGYSADTGNALINTLIHRGGTESMGATMGLIIGATIFSAPLKASGCIDALFERLIRTVRSERALMLLNMLMHPLLFIVCGTYYSSYALLGEALLPVYERCGLSRLNYARIVSDTGVTISALVPWGASSAMVLSQLGVSALEYGRYAPFCWLCA
;
A
#
# COMPACT_ATOMS: atom_id res chain seq x y z
N MET A 1 45.33 6.64 -4.30
CA MET A 1 44.94 5.28 -3.89
C MET A 1 43.87 4.84 -4.87
N LYS A 2 44.17 3.99 -5.85
CA LYS A 2 43.20 3.39 -6.78
C LYS A 2 42.40 2.38 -5.98
N THR A 3 41.13 2.70 -5.69
CA THR A 3 40.20 1.71 -5.15
C THR A 3 39.86 0.76 -6.29
N ASP A 4 40.37 -0.46 -6.22
CA ASP A 4 39.90 -1.59 -7.02
C ASP A 4 38.41 -1.81 -6.72
N ARG A 5 37.56 -1.25 -7.56
CA ARG A 5 36.18 -1.69 -7.62
C ARG A 5 36.19 -3.11 -8.19
N PRO A 6 35.53 -4.09 -7.55
CA PRO A 6 35.32 -5.37 -8.19
C PRO A 6 34.62 -5.10 -9.52
N ALA A 7 35.17 -5.63 -10.60
CA ALA A 7 34.62 -5.51 -11.95
C ALA A 7 33.13 -5.89 -11.90
N ALA A 8 32.26 -4.97 -12.31
CA ALA A 8 30.83 -5.26 -12.45
C ALA A 8 30.68 -6.59 -13.19
N PRO A 9 29.91 -7.55 -12.70
CA PRO A 9 29.72 -8.82 -13.35
C PRO A 9 29.24 -8.51 -14.78
N LYS A 10 29.91 -9.08 -15.80
CA LYS A 10 29.53 -8.92 -17.20
C LYS A 10 28.04 -9.22 -17.30
N THR A 11 27.25 -8.20 -17.64
CA THR A 11 25.81 -8.34 -17.82
C THR A 11 25.58 -9.41 -18.86
N ALA A 12 24.96 -10.53 -18.47
CA ALA A 12 24.65 -11.60 -19.40
C ALA A 12 23.63 -11.15 -20.45
N CYS A 13 22.87 -10.08 -20.13
CA CYS A 13 21.77 -9.55 -20.91
C CYS A 13 22.16 -8.26 -21.65
N THR A 14 21.81 -8.19 -22.94
CA THR A 14 21.94 -6.97 -23.74
C THR A 14 20.70 -6.07 -23.53
N PHE A 15 20.83 -4.77 -23.84
CA PHE A 15 19.71 -3.82 -23.75
C PHE A 15 18.43 -4.32 -24.46
N TRP A 16 18.56 -4.82 -25.67
CA TRP A 16 17.39 -5.32 -26.42
C TRP A 16 16.78 -6.58 -25.80
N GLN A 17 17.60 -7.46 -25.27
CA GLN A 17 17.13 -8.63 -24.53
C GLN A 17 16.38 -8.21 -23.26
N ALA A 18 16.87 -7.18 -22.54
CA ALA A 18 16.17 -6.62 -21.38
C ALA A 18 14.81 -6.03 -21.74
N VAL A 19 14.73 -5.27 -22.83
CA VAL A 19 13.46 -4.69 -23.33
C VAL A 19 12.48 -5.79 -23.73
N ILE A 20 12.93 -6.80 -24.46
CA ILE A 20 12.09 -7.94 -24.89
C ILE A 20 11.58 -8.71 -23.68
N LEU A 21 12.46 -8.99 -22.70
CA LEU A 21 12.08 -9.73 -21.50
C LEU A 21 11.03 -8.98 -20.67
N LEU A 22 11.22 -7.67 -20.47
CA LEU A 22 10.25 -6.83 -19.75
C LEU A 22 8.93 -6.73 -20.50
N ALA A 23 8.96 -6.54 -21.82
CA ALA A 23 7.76 -6.48 -22.65
C ALA A 23 6.99 -7.81 -22.61
N LEU A 24 7.69 -8.95 -22.71
CA LEU A 24 7.09 -10.28 -22.62
C LEU A 24 6.48 -10.52 -21.24
N ALA A 25 7.20 -10.16 -20.17
CA ALA A 25 6.72 -10.29 -18.80
C ALA A 25 5.44 -9.47 -18.57
N LEU A 26 5.43 -8.20 -18.98
CA LEU A 26 4.26 -7.34 -18.88
C LEU A 26 3.10 -7.85 -19.75
N LEU A 27 3.37 -8.35 -20.95
CA LEU A 27 2.36 -8.94 -21.83
C LEU A 27 1.67 -10.13 -21.15
N ILE A 28 2.43 -11.04 -20.53
CA ILE A 28 1.88 -12.20 -19.81
C ILE A 28 0.99 -11.73 -18.68
N ILE A 29 1.43 -10.73 -17.87
CA ILE A 29 0.66 -10.21 -16.77
C ILE A 29 -0.64 -9.54 -17.26
N LEU A 30 -0.55 -8.70 -18.29
CA LEU A 30 -1.72 -8.00 -18.84
C LEU A 30 -2.70 -8.97 -19.51
N CYS A 31 -2.22 -9.88 -20.35
CA CYS A 31 -3.07 -10.88 -20.99
C CYS A 31 -3.70 -11.84 -19.97
N GLY A 32 -2.93 -12.28 -18.98
CA GLY A 32 -3.44 -13.14 -17.92
C GLY A 32 -4.56 -12.48 -17.11
N ASN A 33 -4.36 -11.21 -16.72
CA ASN A 33 -5.34 -10.50 -15.91
C ASN A 33 -6.54 -9.98 -16.72
N LEU A 34 -6.32 -9.36 -17.88
CA LEU A 34 -7.37 -8.68 -18.64
C LEU A 34 -8.12 -9.59 -19.61
N ALA A 35 -7.41 -10.52 -20.28
CA ALA A 35 -8.02 -11.39 -21.27
C ALA A 35 -8.48 -12.73 -20.71
N LEU A 36 -7.70 -13.32 -19.80
CA LEU A 36 -7.98 -14.64 -19.24
C LEU A 36 -8.59 -14.59 -17.83
N HIS A 37 -8.71 -13.40 -17.23
CA HIS A 37 -9.22 -13.18 -15.88
C HIS A 37 -8.60 -14.11 -14.80
N LEU A 38 -7.31 -14.44 -14.99
CA LEU A 38 -6.57 -15.28 -14.04
C LEU A 38 -6.25 -14.50 -12.77
N ASN A 39 -6.04 -15.24 -11.69
CA ASN A 39 -5.53 -14.65 -10.45
C ASN A 39 -4.15 -14.00 -10.68
N THR A 40 -3.97 -12.77 -10.23
CA THR A 40 -2.75 -11.97 -10.44
C THR A 40 -1.50 -12.67 -9.88
N ALA A 41 -1.59 -13.37 -8.75
CA ALA A 41 -0.46 -14.13 -8.21
C ALA A 41 -0.03 -15.26 -9.16
N LEU A 42 -0.98 -15.95 -9.80
CA LEU A 42 -0.70 -16.98 -10.79
C LEU A 42 -0.05 -16.39 -12.04
N THR A 43 -0.54 -15.25 -12.54
CA THR A 43 0.05 -14.60 -13.73
C THR A 43 1.47 -14.11 -13.47
N LEU A 44 1.77 -13.64 -12.25
CA LEU A 44 3.13 -13.30 -11.83
C LEU A 44 4.05 -14.52 -11.81
N LEU A 45 3.59 -15.65 -11.28
CA LEU A 45 4.36 -16.90 -11.27
C LEU A 45 4.61 -17.43 -12.69
N LEU A 46 3.61 -17.37 -13.57
CA LEU A 46 3.78 -17.73 -14.99
C LEU A 46 4.79 -16.81 -15.69
N SER A 47 4.70 -15.52 -15.42
CA SER A 47 5.67 -14.53 -15.94
C SER A 47 7.07 -14.79 -15.39
N ALA A 48 7.20 -15.12 -14.10
CA ALA A 48 8.47 -15.51 -13.48
C ALA A 48 9.07 -16.76 -14.14
N PHE A 49 8.25 -17.77 -14.41
CA PHE A 49 8.69 -19.00 -15.05
C PHE A 49 9.22 -18.74 -16.47
N VAL A 50 8.48 -18.00 -17.29
CA VAL A 50 8.92 -17.65 -18.66
C VAL A 50 10.18 -16.77 -18.60
N SER A 51 10.24 -15.81 -17.68
CA SER A 51 11.41 -14.96 -17.49
C SER A 51 12.64 -15.76 -17.03
N SER A 52 12.45 -16.78 -16.21
CA SER A 52 13.54 -17.67 -15.76
C SER A 52 14.08 -18.52 -16.92
N ILE A 53 13.19 -19.08 -17.77
CA ILE A 53 13.60 -19.80 -18.97
C ILE A 53 14.44 -18.88 -19.87
N PHE A 54 13.96 -17.66 -20.12
CA PHE A 54 14.68 -16.70 -20.94
C PHE A 54 16.05 -16.34 -20.34
N ALA A 55 16.12 -16.11 -19.03
CA ALA A 55 17.35 -15.81 -18.31
C ALA A 55 18.38 -16.96 -18.44
N VAL A 56 17.93 -18.21 -18.30
CA VAL A 56 18.80 -19.40 -18.46
C VAL A 56 19.27 -19.53 -19.91
N LEU A 57 18.39 -19.35 -20.90
CA LEU A 57 18.75 -19.39 -22.32
C LEU A 57 19.76 -18.29 -22.73
N THR A 58 19.76 -17.16 -22.01
CA THR A 58 20.71 -16.07 -22.21
C THR A 58 22.01 -16.22 -21.39
N GLY A 59 22.20 -17.34 -20.69
CA GLY A 59 23.44 -17.70 -20.01
C GLY A 59 23.46 -17.42 -18.50
N THR A 60 22.33 -17.07 -17.89
CA THR A 60 22.23 -16.94 -16.43
C THR A 60 22.12 -18.32 -15.80
N ARG A 61 22.94 -18.60 -14.77
CA ARG A 61 22.88 -19.86 -14.02
C ARG A 61 21.64 -19.90 -13.12
N TRP A 62 21.01 -21.07 -13.00
CA TRP A 62 19.84 -21.26 -12.15
C TRP A 62 20.10 -20.92 -10.68
N GLU A 63 21.27 -21.29 -10.15
CA GLU A 63 21.65 -21.01 -8.77
C GLU A 63 21.62 -19.50 -8.45
N ARG A 64 21.85 -18.66 -9.46
CA ARG A 64 21.78 -17.19 -9.32
C ARG A 64 20.35 -16.71 -9.22
N ILE A 65 19.45 -17.30 -9.98
CA ILE A 65 18.00 -17.01 -9.90
C ILE A 65 17.46 -17.43 -8.52
N GLU A 66 17.83 -18.62 -8.07
CA GLU A 66 17.47 -19.16 -6.76
C GLU A 66 17.98 -18.28 -5.60
N ALA A 67 19.21 -17.79 -5.70
CA ALA A 67 19.79 -16.87 -4.74
C ALA A 67 19.00 -15.54 -4.69
N GLU A 68 18.58 -14.99 -5.84
CA GLU A 68 17.76 -13.78 -5.89
C GLU A 68 16.35 -14.01 -5.35
N ILE A 69 15.73 -15.17 -5.58
CA ILE A 69 14.47 -15.56 -4.96
C ILE A 69 14.61 -15.56 -3.44
N SER A 70 15.62 -16.27 -2.92
CA SER A 70 15.88 -16.38 -1.48
C SER A 70 16.14 -15.00 -0.83
N ALA A 71 16.99 -14.18 -1.46
CA ALA A 71 17.28 -12.82 -1.01
C ALA A 71 16.02 -11.92 -1.05
N GLY A 72 15.19 -12.07 -2.08
CA GLY A 72 13.92 -11.36 -2.20
C GLY A 72 12.94 -11.74 -1.09
N LEU A 73 12.72 -13.03 -0.87
CA LEU A 73 11.84 -13.53 0.19
C LEU A 73 12.30 -13.10 1.58
N SER A 74 13.61 -13.11 1.83
CA SER A 74 14.17 -12.60 3.09
C SER A 74 13.81 -11.12 3.33
N LYS A 75 13.85 -10.29 2.29
CA LYS A 75 13.51 -8.85 2.39
C LYS A 75 12.03 -8.59 2.69
N ILE A 76 11.14 -9.46 2.25
CA ILE A 76 9.70 -9.31 2.49
C ILE A 76 9.17 -10.08 3.71
N SER A 77 10.03 -10.75 4.47
CA SER A 77 9.63 -11.54 5.63
C SER A 77 8.86 -10.72 6.68
N VAL A 78 9.35 -9.53 7.03
CA VAL A 78 8.67 -8.63 7.98
C VAL A 78 7.34 -8.11 7.43
N PRO A 79 7.24 -7.57 6.19
CA PRO A 79 5.97 -7.29 5.56
C PRO A 79 4.96 -8.44 5.60
N LEU A 80 5.37 -9.69 5.33
CA LEU A 80 4.46 -10.84 5.37
C LEU A 80 3.88 -11.07 6.77
N VAL A 81 4.71 -10.95 7.82
CA VAL A 81 4.24 -11.02 9.22
C VAL A 81 3.23 -9.91 9.51
N MET A 82 3.51 -8.68 9.08
CA MET A 82 2.58 -7.56 9.25
C MET A 82 1.24 -7.80 8.56
N PHE A 83 1.22 -8.40 7.35
CA PHE A 83 -0.03 -8.74 6.67
C PHE A 83 -0.85 -9.77 7.45
N LEU A 84 -0.21 -10.80 8.01
CA LEU A 84 -0.91 -11.75 8.89
C LEU A 84 -1.51 -11.06 10.10
N GLU A 85 -0.72 -10.22 10.80
CA GLU A 85 -1.21 -9.47 11.96
C GLU A 85 -2.36 -8.51 11.62
N MET A 86 -2.34 -7.89 10.42
CA MET A 86 -3.44 -7.04 9.97
C MET A 86 -4.75 -7.84 9.84
N GLY A 87 -4.71 -9.04 9.29
CA GLY A 87 -5.88 -9.91 9.24
C GLY A 87 -6.43 -10.24 10.61
N VAL A 88 -5.54 -10.63 11.54
CA VAL A 88 -5.89 -10.92 12.94
C VAL A 88 -6.46 -9.67 13.62
N LEU A 89 -5.84 -8.51 13.42
CA LEU A 89 -6.26 -7.23 14.00
C LEU A 89 -7.70 -6.87 13.61
N ILE A 90 -8.04 -7.00 12.33
CA ILE A 90 -9.40 -6.71 11.86
C ILE A 90 -10.40 -7.66 12.48
N GLY A 91 -10.12 -8.96 12.50
CA GLY A 91 -10.96 -9.96 13.16
C GLY A 91 -11.20 -9.63 14.63
N ALA A 92 -10.13 -9.27 15.36
CA ALA A 92 -10.19 -8.84 16.76
C ALA A 92 -11.00 -7.53 16.95
N TRP A 93 -10.85 -6.57 16.04
CA TRP A 93 -11.55 -5.29 16.11
C TRP A 93 -13.04 -5.40 15.79
N VAL A 94 -13.43 -6.33 14.93
CA VAL A 94 -14.85 -6.63 14.72
C VAL A 94 -15.41 -7.34 15.95
N ALA A 95 -14.75 -8.40 16.42
CA ALA A 95 -15.20 -9.18 17.59
C ALA A 95 -15.34 -8.33 18.87
N SER A 96 -14.45 -7.34 19.07
CA SER A 96 -14.49 -6.43 20.22
C SER A 96 -15.53 -5.30 20.09
N GLY A 97 -16.21 -5.19 18.93
CA GLY A 97 -17.10 -4.07 18.64
C GLY A 97 -16.38 -2.77 18.29
N THR A 98 -15.06 -2.79 18.12
CA THR A 98 -14.26 -1.60 17.75
C THR A 98 -14.67 -1.05 16.41
N ILE A 99 -14.62 -1.85 15.34
CA ILE A 99 -15.05 -1.45 13.97
C ILE A 99 -16.55 -1.11 13.96
N PRO A 100 -17.46 -1.93 14.51
CA PRO A 100 -18.87 -1.57 14.65
C PRO A 100 -19.11 -0.21 15.30
N SER A 101 -18.42 0.09 16.41
CA SER A 101 -18.56 1.38 17.09
C SER A 101 -17.98 2.55 16.28
N MET A 102 -16.87 2.35 15.56
CA MET A 102 -16.33 3.37 14.64
C MET A 102 -17.33 3.71 13.52
N ILE A 103 -17.97 2.69 12.94
CA ILE A 103 -19.01 2.89 11.92
C ILE A 103 -20.22 3.60 12.55
N TYR A 104 -20.68 3.15 13.71
CA TYR A 104 -21.82 3.72 14.41
C TYR A 104 -21.65 5.22 14.70
N TYR A 105 -20.56 5.61 15.35
CA TYR A 105 -20.27 7.01 15.65
C TYR A 105 -19.97 7.82 14.37
N GLY A 106 -19.31 7.23 13.42
CA GLY A 106 -19.02 7.89 12.13
C GLY A 106 -20.29 8.24 11.35
N LEU A 107 -21.28 7.33 11.29
CA LEU A 107 -22.57 7.56 10.64
C LEU A 107 -23.43 8.63 11.34
N GLN A 108 -23.18 8.90 12.62
CA GLN A 108 -23.88 9.98 13.33
C GLN A 108 -23.32 11.37 13.01
N VAL A 109 -22.02 11.46 12.71
CA VAL A 109 -21.30 12.75 12.57
C VAL A 109 -21.12 13.14 11.12
N ILE A 110 -20.89 12.18 10.21
CA ILE A 110 -20.51 12.46 8.83
C ILE A 110 -21.75 12.39 7.94
N SER A 111 -22.00 13.47 7.18
CA SER A 111 -23.05 13.49 6.17
C SER A 111 -22.51 12.98 4.80
N PRO A 112 -23.35 12.39 3.93
CA PRO A 112 -22.94 11.85 2.62
C PRO A 112 -22.21 12.87 1.75
N ARG A 113 -22.68 14.11 1.71
CA ARG A 113 -22.13 15.20 0.89
C ARG A 113 -20.65 15.50 1.19
N TYR A 114 -20.27 15.44 2.46
CA TYR A 114 -18.93 15.76 2.91
C TYR A 114 -18.10 14.51 3.22
N PHE A 115 -18.64 13.33 2.98
CA PHE A 115 -17.99 12.07 3.34
C PHE A 115 -16.64 11.88 2.64
N LEU A 116 -16.59 12.01 1.30
CA LEU A 116 -15.37 11.79 0.54
C LEU A 116 -14.23 12.75 0.94
N PRO A 117 -14.44 14.08 1.00
CA PRO A 117 -13.40 14.98 1.47
C PRO A 117 -13.02 14.75 2.94
N SER A 118 -13.98 14.39 3.81
CA SER A 118 -13.70 14.04 5.21
C SER A 118 -12.88 12.77 5.34
N ALA A 119 -13.22 11.72 4.57
CA ALA A 119 -12.46 10.47 4.55
C ALA A 119 -11.02 10.69 4.08
N CYS A 120 -10.83 11.50 3.04
CA CYS A 120 -9.51 11.90 2.57
C CYS A 120 -8.73 12.67 3.64
N LEU A 121 -9.33 13.68 4.26
CA LEU A 121 -8.68 14.51 5.28
C LEU A 121 -8.33 13.73 6.55
N ILE A 122 -9.26 12.90 7.04
CA ILE A 122 -9.04 12.04 8.22
C ILE A 122 -7.90 11.05 7.93
N SER A 123 -7.93 10.39 6.77
CA SER A 123 -6.86 9.46 6.40
C SER A 123 -5.51 10.17 6.28
N ALA A 124 -5.46 11.40 5.74
CA ALA A 124 -4.24 12.19 5.65
C ALA A 124 -3.69 12.57 7.02
N ALA A 125 -4.56 13.09 7.91
CA ALA A 125 -4.16 13.49 9.26
C ALA A 125 -3.61 12.30 10.07
N ILE A 126 -4.28 11.17 10.00
CA ILE A 126 -3.88 9.95 10.71
C ILE A 126 -2.60 9.38 10.12
N SER A 127 -2.48 9.31 8.81
CA SER A 127 -1.27 8.83 8.15
C SER A 127 -0.06 9.72 8.45
N ALA A 128 -0.25 11.03 8.49
CA ALA A 128 0.81 11.96 8.88
C ALA A 128 1.24 11.78 10.35
N ALA A 129 0.29 11.51 11.25
CA ALA A 129 0.56 11.28 12.66
C ALA A 129 1.26 9.94 12.93
N ILE A 130 0.84 8.86 12.25
CA ILE A 130 1.40 7.51 12.42
C ILE A 130 2.69 7.31 11.60
N GLY A 131 2.80 7.95 10.44
CA GLY A 131 3.88 7.73 9.48
C GLY A 131 3.72 6.45 8.67
N SER A 132 2.50 5.94 8.53
CA SER A 132 2.23 4.70 7.80
C SER A 132 0.92 4.77 7.02
N SER A 133 1.01 4.72 5.69
CA SER A 133 -0.17 4.56 4.83
C SER A 133 -0.85 3.20 5.05
N PHE A 134 -0.05 2.14 5.27
CA PHE A 134 -0.55 0.79 5.55
C PHE A 134 -1.34 0.74 6.85
N GLY A 135 -0.77 1.29 7.94
CA GLY A 135 -1.46 1.38 9.22
C GLY A 135 -2.77 2.17 9.13
N THR A 136 -2.78 3.26 8.38
CA THR A 136 -3.98 4.09 8.19
C THR A 136 -5.09 3.34 7.44
N VAL A 137 -4.78 2.68 6.32
CA VAL A 137 -5.79 1.93 5.56
C VAL A 137 -6.35 0.77 6.39
N THR A 138 -5.49 0.04 7.09
CA THR A 138 -5.89 -1.12 7.92
C THR A 138 -6.77 -0.72 9.11
N THR A 139 -6.53 0.45 9.67
CA THR A 139 -7.26 0.92 10.87
C THR A 139 -8.48 1.76 10.47
N VAL A 140 -8.27 3.03 10.29
CA VAL A 140 -9.36 3.98 10.00
C VAL A 140 -9.92 3.79 8.60
N GLY A 141 -9.11 3.35 7.63
CA GLY A 141 -9.57 3.09 6.28
C GLY A 141 -10.69 2.06 6.21
N VAL A 142 -10.57 0.95 6.95
CA VAL A 142 -11.62 -0.09 7.01
C VAL A 142 -12.92 0.48 7.62
N ALA A 143 -12.82 1.29 8.67
CA ALA A 143 -13.99 1.93 9.27
C ALA A 143 -14.64 2.95 8.31
N LEU A 144 -13.83 3.78 7.65
CA LEU A 144 -14.32 4.72 6.64
C LEU A 144 -14.99 4.01 5.46
N ALA A 145 -14.47 2.84 5.03
CA ALA A 145 -15.11 2.03 4.02
C ALA A 145 -16.49 1.53 4.47
N GLY A 146 -16.62 1.13 5.74
CA GLY A 146 -17.90 0.78 6.37
C GLY A 146 -18.88 1.96 6.41
N ILE A 147 -18.41 3.14 6.85
CA ILE A 147 -19.22 4.37 6.87
C ILE A 147 -19.68 4.73 5.44
N GLY A 148 -18.77 4.70 4.46
CA GLY A 148 -19.10 4.99 3.05
C GLY A 148 -20.18 4.06 2.50
N THR A 149 -20.08 2.76 2.81
CA THR A 149 -21.12 1.78 2.45
C THR A 149 -22.46 2.13 3.10
N GLY A 150 -22.46 2.49 4.38
CA GLY A 150 -23.68 2.91 5.10
C GLY A 150 -24.27 4.24 4.63
N LEU A 151 -23.49 5.07 3.97
CA LEU A 151 -23.93 6.32 3.33
C LEU A 151 -24.26 6.15 1.84
N ASN A 152 -24.32 4.92 1.32
CA ASN A 152 -24.52 4.60 -0.10
C ASN A 152 -23.50 5.26 -1.04
N VAL A 153 -22.29 5.54 -0.55
CA VAL A 153 -21.18 6.04 -1.38
C VAL A 153 -20.46 4.85 -2.03
N PRO A 154 -20.23 4.86 -3.35
CA PRO A 154 -19.55 3.77 -4.03
C PRO A 154 -18.19 3.46 -3.38
N LEU A 155 -17.97 2.19 -3.04
CA LEU A 155 -16.75 1.73 -2.34
C LEU A 155 -15.46 2.08 -3.10
N VAL A 156 -15.53 2.12 -4.43
CA VAL A 156 -14.42 2.51 -5.30
C VAL A 156 -13.99 3.97 -5.07
N LEU A 157 -14.95 4.89 -4.92
CA LEU A 157 -14.70 6.30 -4.61
C LEU A 157 -14.17 6.46 -3.18
N THR A 158 -14.78 5.73 -2.25
CA THR A 158 -14.34 5.70 -0.85
C THR A 158 -12.90 5.22 -0.74
N ALA A 159 -12.54 4.13 -1.42
CA ALA A 159 -11.17 3.63 -1.46
C ALA A 159 -10.20 4.64 -2.08
N GLY A 160 -10.60 5.32 -3.15
CA GLY A 160 -9.82 6.40 -3.77
C GLY A 160 -9.54 7.55 -2.81
N ALA A 161 -10.53 7.97 -2.02
CA ALA A 161 -10.39 9.03 -1.03
C ALA A 161 -9.48 8.61 0.14
N ILE A 162 -9.64 7.38 0.65
CA ILE A 162 -8.79 6.81 1.71
C ILE A 162 -7.34 6.70 1.24
N VAL A 163 -7.10 6.14 0.05
CA VAL A 163 -5.77 5.99 -0.53
C VAL A 163 -5.12 7.35 -0.74
N THR A 164 -5.84 8.31 -1.34
CA THR A 164 -5.35 9.68 -1.52
C THR A 164 -4.90 10.29 -0.20
N GLY A 165 -5.73 10.21 0.84
CA GLY A 165 -5.38 10.71 2.16
C GLY A 165 -4.21 9.97 2.79
N ALA A 166 -4.26 8.64 2.81
CA ALA A 166 -3.23 7.82 3.46
C ALA A 166 -1.85 8.01 2.84
N TRP A 167 -1.75 8.10 1.52
CA TRP A 167 -0.48 8.31 0.82
C TRP A 167 0.04 9.74 0.97
N SER A 168 -0.83 10.75 0.87
CA SER A 168 -0.42 12.14 1.07
C SER A 168 0.07 12.42 2.50
N GLY A 169 -0.63 11.88 3.51
CA GLY A 169 -0.20 11.98 4.89
C GLY A 169 1.14 11.29 5.15
N ASN A 170 1.35 10.12 4.59
CA ASN A 170 2.60 9.37 4.72
C ASN A 170 3.80 10.15 4.16
N THR A 171 3.66 10.77 2.98
CA THR A 171 4.75 11.54 2.36
C THR A 171 5.15 12.78 3.16
N LEU A 172 4.24 13.36 3.95
CA LEU A 172 4.50 14.51 4.80
C LEU A 172 4.92 14.14 6.24
N SER A 173 4.91 12.87 6.58
CA SER A 173 5.23 12.43 7.94
C SER A 173 6.73 12.28 8.18
N PRO A 174 7.28 12.89 9.24
CA PRO A 174 8.67 12.65 9.64
C PRO A 174 8.88 11.24 10.23
N LEU A 175 7.80 10.51 10.51
CA LEU A 175 7.82 9.14 11.03
C LEU A 175 7.71 8.10 9.91
N SER A 176 7.51 8.54 8.66
CA SER A 176 7.37 7.67 7.50
C SER A 176 8.65 6.85 7.25
N ASP A 177 8.48 5.55 7.17
CA ASP A 177 9.54 4.60 6.86
C ASP A 177 10.19 4.86 5.49
N SER A 178 9.37 5.23 4.49
CA SER A 178 9.86 5.60 3.15
C SER A 178 10.70 6.88 3.18
N SER A 179 10.28 7.90 3.93
CA SER A 179 11.02 9.16 4.08
C SER A 179 12.32 8.94 4.87
N VAL A 180 12.27 8.14 5.95
CA VAL A 180 13.46 7.79 6.74
C VAL A 180 14.49 7.08 5.86
N MET A 181 14.05 6.11 5.04
CA MET A 181 14.94 5.41 4.12
C MET A 181 15.55 6.34 3.07
N LEU A 182 14.76 7.22 2.47
CA LEU A 182 15.25 8.19 1.48
C LEU A 182 16.24 9.18 2.08
N CYS A 183 15.97 9.72 3.26
CA CYS A 183 16.88 10.60 3.97
C CYS A 183 18.20 9.89 4.31
N GLY A 184 18.14 8.62 4.73
CA GLY A 184 19.34 7.81 4.98
C GLY A 184 20.14 7.54 3.70
N LEU A 185 19.47 7.24 2.59
CA LEU A 185 20.10 7.00 1.30
C LEU A 185 20.77 8.25 0.71
N CYS A 186 20.10 9.40 0.85
CA CYS A 186 20.57 10.67 0.33
C CYS A 186 21.50 11.42 1.30
N GLU A 187 21.65 10.95 2.54
CA GLU A 187 22.38 11.62 3.63
C GLU A 187 21.88 13.05 3.89
N GLU A 188 20.56 13.25 3.74
CA GLU A 188 19.93 14.56 3.89
C GLU A 188 19.05 14.62 5.14
N PRO A 189 18.93 15.81 5.79
CA PRO A 189 18.09 15.96 6.97
C PRO A 189 16.59 15.75 6.65
N MET A 190 15.88 15.05 7.52
CA MET A 190 14.43 14.80 7.38
C MET A 190 13.62 16.10 7.22
N SER A 191 13.96 17.15 7.96
CA SER A 191 13.28 18.46 7.89
C SER A 191 13.35 19.09 6.51
N GLU A 192 14.53 19.02 5.86
CA GLU A 192 14.73 19.55 4.51
C GLU A 192 14.01 18.70 3.47
N HIS A 193 14.04 17.36 3.62
CA HIS A 193 13.29 16.46 2.74
C HIS A 193 11.78 16.76 2.78
N ILE A 194 11.18 16.82 3.97
CA ILE A 194 9.75 17.16 4.12
C ILE A 194 9.44 18.52 3.52
N ARG A 195 10.26 19.54 3.82
CA ARG A 195 10.07 20.88 3.25
C ARG A 195 10.08 20.86 1.72
N TYR A 196 10.97 20.07 1.11
CA TYR A 196 11.04 19.93 -0.34
C TYR A 196 9.83 19.18 -0.91
N THR A 197 9.40 18.12 -0.26
CA THR A 197 8.25 17.30 -0.67
C THR A 197 6.93 18.08 -0.53
N MET A 198 6.83 19.03 0.42
CA MET A 198 5.64 19.89 0.55
C MET A 198 5.30 20.67 -0.71
N TYR A 199 6.28 21.04 -1.53
CA TYR A 199 6.04 21.80 -2.77
C TYR A 199 5.21 21.04 -3.81
N THR A 200 5.28 19.72 -3.82
CA THR A 200 4.52 18.84 -4.71
C THR A 200 3.30 18.25 -4.00
N THR A 201 3.48 17.75 -2.79
CA THR A 201 2.44 17.04 -2.04
C THR A 201 1.28 17.96 -1.64
N VAL A 202 1.55 19.16 -1.13
CA VAL A 202 0.47 20.06 -0.66
C VAL A 202 -0.44 20.52 -1.81
N PRO A 203 0.07 21.03 -2.94
CA PRO A 203 -0.80 21.38 -4.07
C PRO A 203 -1.59 20.19 -4.62
N SER A 204 -0.96 19.03 -4.78
CA SER A 204 -1.60 17.81 -5.27
C SER A 204 -2.69 17.32 -4.31
N PHE A 205 -2.45 17.40 -3.00
CA PHE A 205 -3.44 17.06 -1.98
C PHE A 205 -4.63 18.02 -1.99
N LEU A 206 -4.40 19.33 -2.07
CA LEU A 206 -5.47 20.33 -2.13
C LEU A 206 -6.33 20.17 -3.38
N LEU A 207 -5.71 19.92 -4.54
CA LEU A 207 -6.45 19.60 -5.78
C LEU A 207 -7.27 18.32 -5.63
N SER A 208 -6.72 17.31 -4.99
CA SER A 208 -7.43 16.05 -4.71
C SER A 208 -8.60 16.27 -3.74
N LEU A 209 -8.42 17.11 -2.74
CA LEU A 209 -9.49 17.45 -1.80
C LEU A 209 -10.63 18.23 -2.50
N CYS A 210 -10.29 19.18 -3.39
CA CYS A 210 -11.25 19.87 -4.24
C CYS A 210 -12.00 18.88 -5.15
N TYR A 211 -11.31 17.93 -5.75
CA TYR A 211 -11.92 16.88 -6.56
C TYR A 211 -12.97 16.08 -5.78
N PHE A 212 -12.65 15.63 -4.56
CA PHE A 212 -13.60 14.89 -3.72
C PHE A 212 -14.75 15.77 -3.23
N PHE A 213 -14.52 17.06 -3.00
CA PHE A 213 -15.57 18.00 -2.66
C PHE A 213 -16.55 18.19 -3.81
N LEU A 214 -16.07 18.30 -5.05
CA LEU A 214 -16.90 18.44 -6.24
C LEU A 214 -17.70 17.17 -6.53
N ILE A 215 -17.09 16.01 -6.43
CA ILE A 215 -17.77 14.73 -6.67
C ILE A 215 -18.77 14.43 -5.55
N GLY A 216 -18.42 14.67 -4.29
CA GLY A 216 -19.31 14.49 -3.15
C GLY A 216 -20.57 15.38 -3.21
N GLY A 217 -20.46 16.55 -3.85
CA GLY A 217 -21.59 17.44 -4.09
C GLY A 217 -22.60 16.98 -5.16
N ASN A 218 -22.27 15.96 -5.96
CA ASN A 218 -23.10 15.46 -7.05
C ASN A 218 -24.20 14.47 -6.63
N GLY A 219 -24.60 14.46 -5.35
CA GLY A 219 -25.79 13.73 -4.90
C GLY A 219 -25.60 12.25 -4.60
N PHE A 220 -24.36 11.80 -4.32
CA PHE A 220 -24.17 10.46 -3.76
C PHE A 220 -24.83 10.38 -2.39
N GLY A 221 -25.77 9.45 -2.23
CA GLY A 221 -26.43 9.18 -0.95
C GLY A 221 -27.65 10.04 -0.63
N GLU A 222 -28.14 10.90 -1.53
CA GLU A 222 -29.32 11.75 -1.24
C GLU A 222 -30.66 11.01 -1.25
N ALA A 223 -30.77 9.87 -1.94
CA ALA A 223 -32.01 9.09 -1.98
C ALA A 223 -31.89 7.82 -1.12
N GLY A 224 -32.64 7.79 -0.01
CA GLY A 224 -32.76 6.57 0.81
C GLY A 224 -31.68 6.33 1.88
N TRP A 225 -30.59 7.12 1.92
CA TRP A 225 -29.49 6.93 2.84
C TRP A 225 -29.89 7.02 4.33
N GLU A 226 -30.92 7.82 4.64
CA GLU A 226 -31.41 7.95 6.03
C GLU A 226 -32.01 6.63 6.52
N ALA A 227 -32.75 5.92 5.66
CA ALA A 227 -33.32 4.62 6.00
C ALA A 227 -32.23 3.55 6.17
N ASP A 228 -31.27 3.51 5.25
CA ASP A 228 -30.13 2.56 5.34
C ASP A 228 -29.25 2.87 6.54
N ARG A 229 -28.98 4.17 6.82
CA ARG A 229 -28.27 4.61 8.02
C ARG A 229 -28.95 4.14 9.30
N GLU A 230 -30.27 4.39 9.42
CA GLU A 230 -31.04 3.99 10.61
C GLU A 230 -31.02 2.46 10.78
N LEU A 231 -31.20 1.73 9.70
CA LEU A 231 -31.13 0.27 9.68
C LEU A 231 -29.76 -0.25 10.13
N ILE A 232 -28.66 0.38 9.67
CA ILE A 232 -27.31 0.00 10.10
C ILE A 232 -27.09 0.37 11.58
N LEU A 233 -27.50 1.57 12.02
CA LEU A 233 -27.33 2.00 13.40
C LEU A 233 -28.09 1.06 14.36
N GLN A 234 -29.33 0.71 14.04
CA GLN A 234 -30.11 -0.25 14.82
C GLN A 234 -29.48 -1.63 14.80
N GLY A 235 -29.16 -2.16 13.64
CA GLY A 235 -28.59 -3.51 13.54
C GLY A 235 -27.21 -3.64 14.19
N LEU A 236 -26.39 -2.59 14.18
CA LEU A 236 -25.13 -2.59 14.92
C LEU A 236 -25.36 -2.53 16.43
N SER A 237 -26.31 -1.73 16.92
CA SER A 237 -26.64 -1.63 18.33
C SER A 237 -27.35 -2.88 18.90
N ASP A 238 -28.07 -3.63 18.05
CA ASP A 238 -28.72 -4.87 18.44
C ASP A 238 -27.73 -6.05 18.60
N HIS A 239 -26.63 -6.04 17.83
CA HIS A 239 -25.64 -7.13 17.82
C HIS A 239 -24.35 -6.81 18.58
N PHE A 240 -24.02 -5.54 18.77
CA PHE A 240 -22.80 -5.11 19.46
C PHE A 240 -23.11 -4.13 20.58
N THR A 241 -22.42 -4.29 21.69
CA THR A 241 -22.40 -3.28 22.76
C THR A 241 -21.56 -2.09 22.31
N ILE A 242 -22.24 -1.04 21.82
CA ILE A 242 -21.59 0.21 21.39
C ILE A 242 -21.23 1.04 22.63
N HIS A 243 -19.95 1.08 22.96
CA HIS A 243 -19.46 1.77 24.14
C HIS A 243 -18.12 2.49 23.85
N PRO A 244 -17.82 3.67 24.41
CA PRO A 244 -16.53 4.36 24.16
C PRO A 244 -15.28 3.52 24.46
N LEU A 245 -15.34 2.57 25.38
CA LEU A 245 -14.23 1.67 25.70
C LEU A 245 -13.82 0.79 24.51
N THR A 246 -14.71 0.52 23.55
CA THR A 246 -14.37 -0.22 22.35
C THR A 246 -13.42 0.55 21.44
N MET A 247 -13.22 1.87 21.66
CA MET A 247 -12.22 2.68 20.94
C MET A 247 -10.80 2.53 21.51
N LEU A 248 -10.63 1.93 22.69
CA LEU A 248 -9.30 1.78 23.33
C LEU A 248 -8.26 1.07 22.44
N PRO A 249 -8.58 0.00 21.71
CA PRO A 249 -7.59 -0.65 20.81
C PRO A 249 -7.04 0.31 19.74
N VAL A 250 -7.89 1.19 19.20
CA VAL A 250 -7.49 2.20 18.21
C VAL A 250 -6.59 3.25 18.89
N LEU A 251 -7.01 3.76 20.04
CA LEU A 251 -6.22 4.74 20.82
C LEU A 251 -4.87 4.16 21.23
N LEU A 252 -4.83 2.87 21.59
CA LEU A 252 -3.58 2.19 21.94
C LEU A 252 -2.58 2.18 20.77
N ILE A 253 -3.05 1.89 19.55
CA ILE A 253 -2.20 1.96 18.35
C ILE A 253 -1.63 3.37 18.19
N PHE A 254 -2.46 4.42 18.29
CA PHE A 254 -2.00 5.80 18.17
C PHE A 254 -0.97 6.17 19.22
N VAL A 255 -1.24 5.84 20.51
CA VAL A 255 -0.33 6.15 21.62
C VAL A 255 1.01 5.42 21.44
N LEU A 256 0.99 4.12 21.18
CA LEU A 256 2.23 3.34 21.02
C LEU A 256 3.04 3.74 19.79
N THR A 257 2.37 4.10 18.68
CA THR A 257 3.03 4.59 17.47
C THR A 257 3.63 5.99 17.73
N TYR A 258 2.92 6.87 18.42
CA TYR A 258 3.47 8.17 18.86
C TYR A 258 4.70 7.99 19.76
N CYS A 259 4.70 6.95 20.60
CA CYS A 259 5.87 6.54 21.40
C CYS A 259 6.96 5.84 20.58
N ARG A 260 6.87 5.82 19.24
CA ARG A 260 7.83 5.21 18.32
C ARG A 260 8.11 3.71 18.58
N LYS A 261 7.09 2.97 19.02
CA LYS A 261 7.21 1.52 19.19
C LYS A 261 7.11 0.82 17.82
N PRO A 262 7.79 -0.33 17.61
CA PRO A 262 7.70 -1.09 16.37
C PRO A 262 6.27 -1.55 16.07
N VAL A 263 5.90 -1.62 14.78
CA VAL A 263 4.51 -1.86 14.33
C VAL A 263 3.99 -3.24 14.79
N ILE A 264 4.79 -4.29 14.67
CA ILE A 264 4.42 -5.66 15.08
C ILE A 264 3.98 -5.72 16.55
N PRO A 265 4.79 -5.29 17.56
CA PRO A 265 4.32 -5.26 18.95
C PRO A 265 3.11 -4.34 19.19
N VAL A 266 2.96 -3.27 18.42
CA VAL A 266 1.81 -2.35 18.52
C VAL A 266 0.52 -3.07 18.11
N PHE A 267 0.54 -3.77 16.99
CA PHE A 267 -0.61 -4.55 16.53
C PHE A 267 -0.91 -5.70 17.49
N ALA A 268 0.10 -6.45 17.93
CA ALA A 268 -0.08 -7.52 18.90
C ALA A 268 -0.73 -7.02 20.22
N ALA A 269 -0.30 -5.87 20.74
CA ALA A 269 -0.91 -5.26 21.92
C ALA A 269 -2.38 -4.86 21.69
N SER A 270 -2.70 -4.29 20.52
CA SER A 270 -4.07 -3.93 20.15
C SER A 270 -4.95 -5.18 19.98
N ILE A 271 -4.44 -6.25 19.36
CA ILE A 271 -5.13 -7.54 19.24
C ILE A 271 -5.45 -8.13 20.61
N ALA A 272 -4.46 -8.16 21.51
CA ALA A 272 -4.66 -8.69 22.85
C ALA A 272 -5.70 -7.88 23.65
N LEU A 273 -5.66 -6.54 23.58
CA LEU A 273 -6.66 -5.68 24.20
C LEU A 273 -8.04 -5.91 23.58
N SER A 274 -8.15 -6.02 22.27
CA SER A 274 -9.41 -6.30 21.58
C SER A 274 -9.98 -7.64 21.97
N ALA A 275 -9.18 -8.69 22.04
CA ALA A 275 -9.61 -10.02 22.50
C ALA A 275 -10.17 -9.97 23.92
N ALA A 276 -9.53 -9.24 24.82
CA ALA A 276 -10.03 -9.03 26.17
C ALA A 276 -11.38 -8.28 26.18
N LEU A 277 -11.51 -7.19 25.39
CA LEU A 277 -12.76 -6.43 25.27
C LEU A 277 -13.88 -7.25 24.62
N ALA A 278 -13.58 -8.12 23.65
CA ALA A 278 -14.55 -9.03 23.07
C ALA A 278 -15.18 -9.96 24.15
N CYS A 279 -14.35 -10.51 25.03
CA CYS A 279 -14.85 -11.34 26.13
C CYS A 279 -15.59 -10.51 27.20
N LEU A 280 -15.08 -9.34 27.57
CA LEU A 280 -15.59 -8.55 28.70
C LEU A 280 -16.81 -7.70 28.35
N LEU A 281 -16.83 -7.08 27.17
CA LEU A 281 -17.90 -6.15 26.77
C LEU A 281 -18.92 -6.78 25.82
N GLN A 282 -18.47 -7.66 24.90
CA GLN A 282 -19.37 -8.29 23.94
C GLN A 282 -19.89 -9.65 24.42
N GLY A 283 -19.32 -10.21 25.51
CA GLY A 283 -19.72 -11.52 26.01
C GLY A 283 -19.29 -12.70 25.13
N GLU A 284 -18.34 -12.47 24.22
CA GLU A 284 -17.81 -13.50 23.35
C GLU A 284 -17.02 -14.55 24.13
N THR A 285 -17.14 -15.80 23.72
CA THR A 285 -16.34 -16.89 24.29
C THR A 285 -14.93 -16.88 23.72
N LEU A 286 -13.94 -17.35 24.49
CA LEU A 286 -12.57 -17.42 23.98
C LEU A 286 -12.43 -18.22 22.68
N PRO A 287 -13.11 -19.38 22.49
CA PRO A 287 -13.11 -20.08 21.20
C PRO A 287 -13.66 -19.24 20.04
N SER A 288 -14.77 -18.50 20.26
CA SER A 288 -15.33 -17.57 19.25
C SER A 288 -14.35 -16.49 18.85
N VAL A 289 -13.68 -15.88 19.85
CA VAL A 289 -12.63 -14.88 19.59
C VAL A 289 -11.49 -15.50 18.77
N MET A 290 -11.00 -16.69 19.13
CA MET A 290 -9.94 -17.38 18.38
C MET A 290 -10.36 -17.70 16.94
N GLN A 291 -11.60 -18.06 16.72
CA GLN A 291 -12.14 -18.27 15.38
C GLN A 291 -12.19 -16.96 14.59
N ALA A 292 -12.59 -15.85 15.20
CA ALA A 292 -12.58 -14.54 14.56
C ALA A 292 -11.15 -14.09 14.18
N LEU A 293 -10.13 -14.43 14.98
CA LEU A 293 -8.73 -14.15 14.68
C LEU A 293 -8.20 -14.98 13.50
N SER A 294 -8.65 -16.22 13.33
CA SER A 294 -8.18 -17.12 12.27
C SER A 294 -8.98 -16.98 10.97
N GLY A 295 -10.29 -17.26 11.03
CA GLY A 295 -11.18 -17.26 9.86
C GLY A 295 -11.89 -15.94 9.58
N GLY A 296 -11.74 -14.96 10.49
CA GLY A 296 -12.51 -13.70 10.46
C GLY A 296 -13.79 -13.79 11.28
N TYR A 297 -14.31 -12.62 11.66
CA TYR A 297 -15.59 -12.55 12.37
C TYR A 297 -16.73 -12.83 11.39
N SER A 298 -17.65 -13.71 11.78
CA SER A 298 -18.83 -14.08 11.00
C SER A 298 -20.02 -14.31 11.94
N ALA A 299 -20.95 -13.38 11.94
CA ALA A 299 -22.22 -13.53 12.63
C ALA A 299 -23.34 -13.25 11.62
N ASP A 300 -24.39 -14.05 11.64
CA ASP A 300 -25.58 -13.76 10.83
C ASP A 300 -26.50 -12.82 11.60
N THR A 301 -26.55 -11.57 11.14
CA THR A 301 -27.41 -10.53 11.72
C THR A 301 -28.82 -10.50 11.09
N GLY A 302 -29.11 -11.41 10.17
CA GLY A 302 -30.34 -11.40 9.39
C GLY A 302 -30.39 -10.26 8.35
N ASN A 303 -29.36 -9.41 8.27
CA ASN A 303 -29.27 -8.31 7.33
C ASN A 303 -27.99 -8.41 6.50
N ALA A 304 -28.13 -8.59 5.18
CA ALA A 304 -27.01 -8.74 4.26
C ALA A 304 -26.03 -7.57 4.26
N LEU A 305 -26.54 -6.34 4.45
CA LEU A 305 -25.73 -5.12 4.45
C LEU A 305 -24.84 -5.06 5.71
N ILE A 306 -25.39 -5.38 6.88
CA ILE A 306 -24.63 -5.45 8.14
C ILE A 306 -23.61 -6.60 8.07
N ASN A 307 -24.04 -7.78 7.59
CA ASN A 307 -23.15 -8.92 7.41
C ASN A 307 -21.94 -8.55 6.54
N THR A 308 -22.12 -7.79 5.45
CA THR A 308 -21.02 -7.32 4.60
C THR A 308 -20.04 -6.39 5.36
N LEU A 309 -20.52 -5.61 6.33
CA LEU A 309 -19.69 -4.73 7.13
C LEU A 309 -18.85 -5.47 8.17
N ILE A 310 -19.38 -6.54 8.75
CA ILE A 310 -18.76 -7.27 9.87
C ILE A 310 -18.03 -8.55 9.45
N HIS A 311 -18.36 -9.18 8.31
CA HIS A 311 -17.68 -10.39 7.82
C HIS A 311 -16.30 -10.04 7.25
N ARG A 312 -15.34 -9.76 8.12
CA ARG A 312 -13.99 -9.31 7.76
C ARG A 312 -12.93 -9.88 8.70
N GLY A 313 -11.69 -9.79 8.23
CA GLY A 313 -10.50 -10.12 9.01
C GLY A 313 -10.13 -11.59 8.96
N GLY A 314 -9.33 -11.99 9.93
CA GLY A 314 -8.74 -13.34 10.03
C GLY A 314 -7.49 -13.53 9.18
N THR A 315 -6.63 -14.44 9.61
CA THR A 315 -5.39 -14.78 8.87
C THR A 315 -5.69 -15.32 7.48
N GLU A 316 -6.79 -16.04 7.32
CA GLU A 316 -7.20 -16.67 6.05
C GLU A 316 -7.47 -15.63 4.97
N SER A 317 -8.02 -14.47 5.33
CA SER A 317 -8.31 -13.38 4.39
C SER A 317 -7.04 -12.80 3.75
N MET A 318 -5.89 -12.98 4.39
CA MET A 318 -4.61 -12.46 3.91
C MET A 318 -3.89 -13.38 2.92
N GLY A 319 -4.34 -14.63 2.77
CA GLY A 319 -3.67 -15.65 1.95
C GLY A 319 -3.47 -15.21 0.50
N ALA A 320 -4.49 -14.65 -0.14
CA ALA A 320 -4.41 -14.14 -1.51
C ALA A 320 -3.41 -13.00 -1.67
N THR A 321 -3.37 -12.07 -0.71
CA THR A 321 -2.45 -10.93 -0.68
C THR A 321 -1.00 -11.39 -0.48
N MET A 322 -0.78 -12.31 0.43
CA MET A 322 0.55 -12.91 0.65
C MET A 322 1.03 -13.64 -0.60
N GLY A 323 0.16 -14.42 -1.24
CA GLY A 323 0.45 -15.09 -2.51
C GLY A 323 0.85 -14.11 -3.61
N LEU A 324 0.20 -12.94 -3.69
CA LEU A 324 0.52 -11.89 -4.65
C LEU A 324 1.90 -11.26 -4.38
N ILE A 325 2.24 -10.98 -3.12
CA ILE A 325 3.53 -10.37 -2.75
C ILE A 325 4.68 -11.36 -2.97
N ILE A 326 4.47 -12.64 -2.62
CA ILE A 326 5.43 -13.71 -2.88
C ILE A 326 5.60 -13.88 -4.39
N GLY A 327 4.51 -13.93 -5.17
CA GLY A 327 4.53 -14.02 -6.62
C GLY A 327 5.29 -12.87 -7.27
N ALA A 328 5.08 -11.63 -6.83
CA ALA A 328 5.81 -10.45 -7.31
C ALA A 328 7.31 -10.53 -6.99
N THR A 329 7.67 -11.05 -5.82
CA THR A 329 9.05 -11.25 -5.42
C THR A 329 9.75 -12.28 -6.29
N ILE A 330 9.10 -13.43 -6.54
CA ILE A 330 9.62 -14.48 -7.42
C ILE A 330 9.73 -13.96 -8.86
N PHE A 331 8.75 -13.17 -9.33
CA PHE A 331 8.76 -12.54 -10.66
C PHE A 331 9.98 -11.63 -10.86
N SER A 332 10.36 -10.85 -9.84
CA SER A 332 11.50 -9.93 -9.95
C SER A 332 12.86 -10.63 -10.00
N ALA A 333 12.97 -11.85 -9.49
CA ALA A 333 14.25 -12.55 -9.33
C ALA A 333 14.99 -12.84 -10.64
N PRO A 334 14.38 -13.44 -11.69
CA PRO A 334 15.07 -13.69 -12.96
C PRO A 334 15.47 -12.40 -13.68
N LEU A 335 14.71 -11.32 -13.51
CA LEU A 335 15.02 -10.00 -14.09
C LEU A 335 16.27 -9.38 -13.46
N LYS A 336 16.44 -9.57 -12.14
CA LYS A 336 17.65 -9.14 -11.40
C LYS A 336 18.83 -10.07 -11.69
N ALA A 337 18.63 -11.37 -11.59
CA ALA A 337 19.68 -12.37 -11.80
C ALA A 337 20.34 -12.30 -13.17
N SER A 338 19.57 -12.00 -14.22
CA SER A 338 20.06 -11.84 -15.59
C SER A 338 20.82 -10.53 -15.84
N GLY A 339 20.75 -9.55 -14.92
CA GLY A 339 21.31 -8.21 -15.13
C GLY A 339 20.56 -7.37 -16.16
N CYS A 340 19.33 -7.75 -16.51
CA CYS A 340 18.50 -7.01 -17.48
C CYS A 340 18.19 -5.60 -17.00
N ILE A 341 17.95 -5.44 -15.70
CA ILE A 341 17.69 -4.14 -15.07
C ILE A 341 18.91 -3.24 -15.21
N ASP A 342 20.10 -3.77 -14.89
CA ASP A 342 21.37 -3.02 -14.98
C ASP A 342 21.68 -2.61 -16.41
N ALA A 343 21.49 -3.52 -17.38
CA ALA A 343 21.71 -3.25 -18.80
C ALA A 343 20.78 -2.14 -19.35
N LEU A 344 19.52 -2.10 -18.87
CA LEU A 344 18.56 -1.05 -19.20
C LEU A 344 19.03 0.30 -18.66
N PHE A 345 19.39 0.34 -17.37
CA PHE A 345 19.83 1.56 -16.69
C PHE A 345 21.10 2.14 -17.26
N GLU A 346 22.13 1.31 -17.44
CA GLU A 346 23.43 1.77 -17.94
C GLU A 346 23.30 2.49 -19.28
N ARG A 347 22.48 1.95 -20.19
CA ARG A 347 22.27 2.59 -21.49
C ARG A 347 21.47 3.88 -21.39
N LEU A 348 20.41 3.92 -20.57
CA LEU A 348 19.59 5.11 -20.39
C LEU A 348 20.36 6.24 -19.72
N ILE A 349 21.16 5.96 -18.69
CA ILE A 349 22.00 6.96 -18.00
C ILE A 349 23.04 7.53 -18.97
N ARG A 350 23.65 6.74 -19.83
CA ARG A 350 24.63 7.21 -20.83
C ARG A 350 24.02 8.17 -21.86
N THR A 351 22.71 8.14 -22.06
CA THR A 351 22.00 8.99 -23.03
C THR A 351 21.69 10.38 -22.45
N VAL A 352 21.75 10.54 -21.13
CA VAL A 352 21.42 11.76 -20.43
C VAL A 352 22.52 12.81 -20.63
N ARG A 353 22.15 13.98 -21.18
CA ARG A 353 23.06 15.10 -21.47
C ARG A 353 22.67 16.41 -20.75
N SER A 354 21.56 16.46 -20.04
CA SER A 354 21.09 17.65 -19.34
C SER A 354 20.45 17.31 -18.00
N GLU A 355 20.45 18.27 -17.08
CA GLU A 355 19.82 18.16 -15.76
C GLU A 355 18.33 17.80 -15.86
N ARG A 356 17.60 18.44 -16.78
CA ARG A 356 16.17 18.16 -17.01
C ARG A 356 15.94 16.71 -17.51
N ALA A 357 16.81 16.26 -18.42
CA ALA A 357 16.73 14.89 -18.92
C ALA A 357 17.03 13.86 -17.82
N LEU A 358 17.92 14.17 -16.87
CA LEU A 358 18.22 13.33 -15.72
C LEU A 358 17.01 13.23 -14.77
N MET A 359 16.38 14.38 -14.47
CA MET A 359 15.18 14.40 -13.64
C MET A 359 14.02 13.63 -14.28
N LEU A 360 13.77 13.83 -15.58
CA LEU A 360 12.76 13.09 -16.33
C LEU A 360 13.07 11.58 -16.39
N LEU A 361 14.34 11.20 -16.57
CA LEU A 361 14.75 9.82 -16.53
C LEU A 361 14.43 9.20 -15.17
N ASN A 362 14.76 9.89 -14.07
CA ASN A 362 14.48 9.43 -12.71
C ASN A 362 12.96 9.26 -12.51
N MET A 363 12.14 10.23 -12.94
CA MET A 363 10.67 10.15 -12.86
C MET A 363 10.11 8.92 -13.60
N LEU A 364 10.65 8.58 -14.76
CA LEU A 364 10.18 7.45 -15.56
C LEU A 364 10.72 6.09 -15.06
N MET A 365 11.96 6.07 -14.62
CA MET A 365 12.64 4.85 -14.20
C MET A 365 12.10 4.32 -12.87
N HIS A 366 11.70 5.20 -11.97
CA HIS A 366 11.23 4.79 -10.65
C HIS A 366 9.93 3.98 -10.71
N PRO A 367 8.85 4.44 -11.40
CA PRO A 367 7.66 3.62 -11.62
C PRO A 367 7.95 2.31 -12.35
N LEU A 368 8.81 2.35 -13.36
CA LEU A 368 9.18 1.15 -14.11
C LEU A 368 9.85 0.11 -13.22
N LEU A 369 10.79 0.54 -12.36
CA LEU A 369 11.41 -0.36 -11.38
C LEU A 369 10.42 -0.85 -10.34
N PHE A 370 9.51 0.01 -9.90
CA PHE A 370 8.47 -0.41 -8.95
C PHE A 370 7.59 -1.50 -9.55
N ILE A 371 7.20 -1.35 -10.82
CA ILE A 371 6.45 -2.38 -11.57
C ILE A 371 7.19 -3.73 -11.55
N VAL A 372 8.52 -3.71 -11.68
CA VAL A 372 9.37 -4.91 -11.68
C VAL A 372 9.64 -5.43 -10.28
N CYS A 373 9.97 -4.55 -9.34
CA CYS A 373 10.40 -4.94 -7.99
C CYS A 373 9.23 -5.19 -7.02
N GLY A 374 8.05 -4.64 -7.30
CA GLY A 374 6.85 -4.76 -6.45
C GLY A 374 6.91 -3.99 -5.13
N THR A 375 8.08 -3.43 -4.77
CA THR A 375 8.29 -2.68 -3.53
C THR A 375 9.16 -1.43 -3.77
N TYR A 376 8.81 -0.31 -3.12
CA TYR A 376 9.58 0.92 -3.25
C TYR A 376 10.94 0.86 -2.56
N TYR A 377 11.12 0.05 -1.52
CA TYR A 377 12.41 -0.12 -0.85
C TYR A 377 13.52 -0.62 -1.79
N SER A 378 13.21 -1.63 -2.59
CA SER A 378 14.16 -2.18 -3.56
C SER A 378 14.47 -1.20 -4.69
N SER A 379 13.45 -0.48 -5.18
CA SER A 379 13.63 0.51 -6.24
C SER A 379 14.44 1.71 -5.76
N TYR A 380 14.27 2.17 -4.51
CA TYR A 380 15.05 3.24 -3.90
C TYR A 380 16.53 2.90 -3.83
N ALA A 381 16.87 1.73 -3.31
CA ALA A 381 18.25 1.29 -3.20
C ALA A 381 18.93 1.20 -4.58
N LEU A 382 18.29 0.54 -5.55
CA LEU A 382 18.84 0.36 -6.89
C LEU A 382 19.04 1.69 -7.64
N LEU A 383 18.04 2.57 -7.60
CA LEU A 383 18.14 3.89 -8.26
C LEU A 383 19.13 4.80 -7.55
N GLY A 384 19.19 4.77 -6.22
CA GLY A 384 20.12 5.57 -5.44
C GLY A 384 21.57 5.27 -5.82
N GLU A 385 21.94 3.98 -5.85
CA GLU A 385 23.29 3.57 -6.25
C GLU A 385 23.64 4.01 -7.68
N ALA A 386 22.66 3.97 -8.60
CA ALA A 386 22.89 4.30 -10.00
C ALA A 386 22.87 5.80 -10.29
N LEU A 387 21.93 6.54 -9.72
CA LEU A 387 21.65 7.93 -10.11
C LEU A 387 22.28 8.99 -9.19
N LEU A 388 22.43 8.76 -7.89
CA LEU A 388 23.02 9.77 -6.97
C LEU A 388 24.40 10.28 -7.43
N PRO A 389 25.34 9.40 -7.87
CA PRO A 389 26.62 9.88 -8.39
C PRO A 389 26.49 10.73 -9.68
N VAL A 390 25.41 10.50 -10.46
CA VAL A 390 25.15 11.30 -11.68
C VAL A 390 24.57 12.66 -11.32
N TYR A 391 23.66 12.71 -10.33
CA TYR A 391 23.12 13.96 -9.79
C TYR A 391 24.24 14.87 -9.28
N GLU A 392 25.19 14.34 -8.49
CA GLU A 392 26.34 15.08 -7.98
C GLU A 392 27.23 15.61 -9.11
N ARG A 393 27.50 14.82 -10.15
CA ARG A 393 28.30 15.25 -11.32
C ARG A 393 27.62 16.36 -12.10
N CYS A 394 26.29 16.38 -12.12
CA CYS A 394 25.50 17.42 -12.78
C CYS A 394 25.24 18.64 -11.88
N GLY A 395 25.76 18.67 -10.65
CA GLY A 395 25.53 19.76 -9.69
C GLY A 395 24.12 19.83 -9.13
N LEU A 396 23.33 18.77 -9.28
CA LEU A 396 21.98 18.68 -8.73
C LEU A 396 22.01 18.21 -7.28
N SER A 397 21.11 18.81 -6.46
CA SER A 397 20.96 18.45 -5.05
C SER A 397 20.42 17.02 -4.90
N ARG A 398 20.93 16.30 -3.90
CA ARG A 398 20.41 15.00 -3.45
C ARG A 398 18.94 15.11 -3.00
N LEU A 399 18.51 16.27 -2.49
CA LEU A 399 17.11 16.55 -2.16
C LEU A 399 16.18 16.52 -3.38
N ASN A 400 16.66 16.96 -4.57
CA ASN A 400 15.89 16.84 -5.80
C ASN A 400 15.66 15.37 -6.18
N TYR A 401 16.71 14.55 -6.03
CA TYR A 401 16.59 13.11 -6.20
C TYR A 401 15.56 12.52 -5.22
N ALA A 402 15.73 12.79 -3.92
CA ALA A 402 14.85 12.27 -2.86
C ALA A 402 13.37 12.65 -3.09
N ARG A 403 13.10 13.91 -3.49
CA ARG A 403 11.74 14.36 -3.81
C ARG A 403 11.15 13.59 -4.98
N ILE A 404 11.85 13.54 -6.12
CA ILE A 404 11.35 12.86 -7.32
C ILE A 404 11.05 11.39 -7.01
N VAL A 405 11.93 10.73 -6.28
CA VAL A 405 11.76 9.33 -5.90
C VAL A 405 10.60 9.14 -4.91
N SER A 406 10.39 10.06 -3.98
CA SER A 406 9.22 10.06 -3.10
C SER A 406 7.92 10.25 -3.89
N ASP A 407 7.89 11.26 -4.77
CA ASP A 407 6.70 11.61 -5.56
C ASP A 407 6.31 10.49 -6.53
N THR A 408 7.26 9.83 -7.18
CA THR A 408 7.01 8.78 -8.17
C THR A 408 6.97 7.36 -7.60
N GLY A 409 7.53 7.14 -6.40
CA GLY A 409 7.62 5.82 -5.80
C GLY A 409 6.52 5.52 -4.82
N VAL A 410 6.44 6.28 -3.74
CA VAL A 410 5.41 6.06 -2.72
C VAL A 410 4.03 6.26 -3.32
N THR A 411 3.82 7.37 -4.05
CA THR A 411 2.51 7.72 -4.60
C THR A 411 2.01 6.73 -5.65
N ILE A 412 2.84 6.35 -6.62
CA ILE A 412 2.48 5.38 -7.65
C ILE A 412 2.35 3.96 -7.10
N SER A 413 2.99 3.65 -5.96
CA SER A 413 2.95 2.30 -5.39
C SER A 413 1.54 1.76 -5.16
N ALA A 414 0.59 2.66 -4.84
CA ALA A 414 -0.81 2.29 -4.68
C ALA A 414 -1.53 1.96 -6.00
N LEU A 415 -0.98 2.37 -7.14
CA LEU A 415 -1.62 2.19 -8.46
C LEU A 415 -1.17 0.94 -9.20
N VAL A 416 -0.07 0.31 -8.80
CA VAL A 416 0.45 -0.91 -9.44
C VAL A 416 -0.28 -2.13 -8.88
N PRO A 417 -1.09 -2.85 -9.69
CA PRO A 417 -2.04 -3.86 -9.18
C PRO A 417 -1.41 -5.04 -8.43
N TRP A 418 -0.15 -5.35 -8.69
CA TRP A 418 0.61 -6.43 -8.04
C TRP A 418 1.64 -5.94 -7.03
N GLY A 419 1.67 -4.64 -6.76
CA GLY A 419 2.53 -4.06 -5.73
C GLY A 419 2.02 -4.37 -4.33
N ALA A 420 2.92 -4.40 -3.35
CA ALA A 420 2.56 -4.64 -1.95
C ALA A 420 1.52 -3.63 -1.42
N SER A 421 1.62 -2.38 -1.87
CA SER A 421 0.69 -1.30 -1.47
C SER A 421 -0.74 -1.53 -1.95
N SER A 422 -0.91 -1.84 -3.25
CA SER A 422 -2.24 -2.10 -3.83
C SER A 422 -2.82 -3.42 -3.36
N ALA A 423 -1.97 -4.43 -3.15
CA ALA A 423 -2.38 -5.70 -2.56
C ALA A 423 -2.99 -5.52 -1.17
N MET A 424 -2.38 -4.64 -0.36
CA MET A 424 -2.90 -4.31 0.96
C MET A 424 -4.25 -3.58 0.85
N VAL A 425 -4.39 -2.59 -0.03
CA VAL A 425 -5.68 -1.92 -0.24
C VAL A 425 -6.76 -2.92 -0.67
N LEU A 426 -6.44 -3.83 -1.61
CA LEU A 426 -7.36 -4.87 -2.04
C LEU A 426 -7.80 -5.77 -0.88
N SER A 427 -6.87 -6.22 -0.04
CA SER A 427 -7.19 -7.09 1.10
C SER A 427 -8.03 -6.41 2.17
N GLN A 428 -7.81 -5.11 2.41
CA GLN A 428 -8.47 -4.37 3.48
C GLN A 428 -9.82 -3.77 3.05
N LEU A 429 -9.87 -3.22 1.84
CA LEU A 429 -11.04 -2.50 1.33
C LEU A 429 -11.85 -3.31 0.31
N GLY A 430 -11.31 -4.42 -0.21
CA GLY A 430 -11.98 -5.26 -1.20
C GLY A 430 -12.06 -4.66 -2.61
N VAL A 431 -11.23 -3.63 -2.91
CA VAL A 431 -11.25 -2.92 -4.20
C VAL A 431 -9.85 -2.96 -4.82
N SER A 432 -9.78 -3.33 -6.09
CA SER A 432 -8.52 -3.44 -6.82
C SER A 432 -7.97 -2.07 -7.25
N ALA A 433 -6.63 -1.99 -7.43
CA ALA A 433 -5.98 -0.77 -7.92
C ALA A 433 -6.49 -0.32 -9.30
N LEU A 434 -6.94 -1.24 -10.14
CA LEU A 434 -7.52 -0.93 -11.46
C LEU A 434 -8.86 -0.21 -11.33
N GLU A 435 -9.60 -0.47 -10.27
CA GLU A 435 -10.90 0.15 -10.00
C GLU A 435 -10.75 1.51 -9.31
N TYR A 436 -10.06 1.56 -8.15
CA TYR A 436 -9.95 2.82 -7.40
C TYR A 436 -8.90 3.78 -7.98
N GLY A 437 -7.93 3.31 -8.76
CA GLY A 437 -6.78 4.12 -9.20
C GLY A 437 -7.17 5.41 -9.93
N ARG A 438 -8.23 5.37 -10.74
CA ARG A 438 -8.78 6.57 -11.40
C ARG A 438 -9.38 7.58 -10.42
N TYR A 439 -9.74 7.15 -9.22
CA TYR A 439 -10.32 7.96 -8.15
C TYR A 439 -9.32 8.25 -7.01
N ALA A 440 -8.03 8.00 -7.23
CA ALA A 440 -6.96 8.35 -6.32
C ALA A 440 -6.09 9.47 -6.92
N PRO A 441 -6.62 10.71 -7.08
CA PRO A 441 -5.98 11.77 -7.84
C PRO A 441 -4.61 12.16 -7.30
N PHE A 442 -4.40 12.12 -6.00
CA PHE A 442 -3.10 12.42 -5.42
C PHE A 442 -1.99 11.53 -5.98
N CYS A 443 -2.26 10.22 -6.18
CA CYS A 443 -1.26 9.26 -6.58
C CYS A 443 -0.67 9.51 -7.98
N TRP A 444 -1.39 10.23 -8.84
CA TRP A 444 -0.91 10.56 -10.20
C TRP A 444 -0.79 12.06 -10.45
N LEU A 445 -1.32 12.94 -9.59
CA LEU A 445 -1.05 14.39 -9.64
C LEU A 445 0.29 14.74 -9.00
N CYS A 446 0.72 14.00 -7.98
CA CYS A 446 1.97 14.22 -7.28
C CYS A 446 3.16 13.63 -8.05
N ALA A 447 2.93 12.55 -8.82
CA ALA A 447 3.95 11.91 -9.64
C ALA A 447 4.14 12.66 -10.97
#